data_0b609c5fcb7c8d41c492c501a09d61d7
#
_entry.id   0b609c5fcb7c8d41c492c501a09d61d7
#
_cell.length_a   1.000
_cell.length_b   1.000
_cell.length_c   1.000
_cell.angle_alpha   90.00
_cell.angle_beta   90.00
_cell.angle_gamma   90.00
#
_symmetry.space_group_name_H-M   'P 1'
#
loop_
_entity.id
_entity.type
_entity.pdbx_description
1 polymer ?
#
loop_
_entity_poly.entity_id
_entity_poly.type
_entity_poly.pdbx_seq_one_letter_code
_entity_poly.pdbx_strand_id
1 'polypeptide(L)'
;MRIAIVGGSFDPIHDGHIQMANQALQSLGVDEVWFMPTASTPLKDHELTLNQERLAMIDLVVKQNPKFKVCTVELERLGKSYTYDTLKELIETYPEHEFYWIIGNDQLVQFDKWYHADELVKMAHFVCFDRDGELAETKYDIMCMAMPAVPVSSSEIRVGNKLNYLPEEVLRYIYRNRLYVKEFVAARLTEKRYEHSLSVARLCEEFALNNGYDMHIAYYIGLFHDIAKYMPKDEMLKWMESVCPENMEYPVAVWHGFVGAAVTKEIFLIDNPIIYNAIYHHVLGTSRDPYAMMVFCADKLDPLRGYDSSELIETCKKNIEKGFDLVVQQNREYLKRG
;
A
#
# COMPACT_ATOMS: atom_id res chain seq x y z
N MET A 1 -23.20 -11.44 -25.50
CA MET A 1 -23.04 -11.57 -24.04
C MET A 1 -23.34 -10.23 -23.36
N ARG A 2 -23.79 -10.27 -22.11
CA ARG A 2 -23.98 -9.06 -21.27
C ARG A 2 -22.73 -8.87 -20.42
N ILE A 3 -22.04 -7.78 -20.59
CA ILE A 3 -20.74 -7.50 -19.97
C ILE A 3 -20.83 -6.27 -19.07
N ALA A 4 -20.51 -6.39 -17.79
CA ALA A 4 -20.35 -5.23 -16.93
C ALA A 4 -18.89 -4.74 -16.97
N ILE A 5 -18.68 -3.45 -17.08
CA ILE A 5 -17.35 -2.81 -17.08
C ILE A 5 -17.18 -2.04 -15.77
N VAL A 6 -16.17 -2.42 -15.00
CA VAL A 6 -15.73 -1.67 -13.81
C VAL A 6 -14.43 -0.95 -14.19
N GLY A 7 -14.56 0.35 -14.48
CA GLY A 7 -13.42 1.20 -14.82
C GLY A 7 -12.76 1.81 -13.57
N GLY A 8 -11.46 1.95 -13.59
CA GLY A 8 -10.75 2.57 -12.47
C GLY A 8 -9.23 2.62 -12.63
N SER A 9 -8.55 3.36 -11.76
CA SER A 9 -7.10 3.35 -11.72
C SER A 9 -6.54 2.03 -11.18
N PHE A 10 -7.27 1.37 -10.26
CA PHE A 10 -6.83 0.15 -9.55
C PHE A 10 -5.41 0.26 -9.00
N ASP A 11 -5.16 1.31 -8.26
CA ASP A 11 -3.84 1.69 -7.75
C ASP A 11 -3.81 1.78 -6.22
N PRO A 12 -3.94 0.63 -5.50
CA PRO A 12 -4.22 -0.73 -5.98
C PRO A 12 -5.72 -1.06 -6.12
N ILE A 13 -6.03 -2.22 -6.71
CA ILE A 13 -7.35 -2.86 -6.63
C ILE A 13 -7.61 -3.29 -5.17
N HIS A 14 -8.87 -3.17 -4.71
CA HIS A 14 -9.26 -3.47 -3.33
C HIS A 14 -10.72 -3.97 -3.26
N ASP A 15 -11.14 -4.42 -2.07
CA ASP A 15 -12.46 -5.03 -1.85
C ASP A 15 -13.63 -4.17 -2.30
N GLY A 16 -13.51 -2.84 -2.26
CA GLY A 16 -14.54 -1.95 -2.81
C GLY A 16 -14.78 -2.14 -4.30
N HIS A 17 -13.72 -2.35 -5.09
CA HIS A 17 -13.83 -2.65 -6.53
C HIS A 17 -14.40 -4.06 -6.76
N ILE A 18 -13.97 -5.02 -5.97
CA ILE A 18 -14.43 -6.42 -6.06
C ILE A 18 -15.90 -6.51 -5.68
N GLN A 19 -16.35 -5.74 -4.68
CA GLN A 19 -17.75 -5.66 -4.29
C GLN A 19 -18.62 -5.12 -5.42
N MET A 20 -18.18 -4.06 -6.12
CA MET A 20 -18.89 -3.53 -7.30
C MET A 20 -19.03 -4.59 -8.39
N ALA A 21 -17.97 -5.35 -8.66
CA ALA A 21 -17.99 -6.43 -9.65
C ALA A 21 -18.95 -7.57 -9.26
N ASN A 22 -18.93 -7.99 -8.00
CA ASN A 22 -19.83 -9.02 -7.49
C ASN A 22 -21.29 -8.55 -7.50
N GLN A 23 -21.55 -7.29 -7.13
CA GLN A 23 -22.90 -6.71 -7.18
C GLN A 23 -23.44 -6.69 -8.61
N ALA A 24 -22.59 -6.34 -9.59
CA ALA A 24 -22.98 -6.38 -11.00
C ALA A 24 -23.41 -7.78 -11.45
N LEU A 25 -22.62 -8.81 -11.12
CA LEU A 25 -22.98 -10.21 -11.41
C LEU A 25 -24.30 -10.65 -10.77
N GLN A 26 -24.55 -10.22 -9.53
CA GLN A 26 -25.73 -10.62 -8.77
C GLN A 26 -27.03 -9.92 -9.24
N SER A 27 -26.91 -8.61 -9.56
CA SER A 27 -28.10 -7.75 -9.72
C SER A 27 -28.47 -7.47 -11.18
N LEU A 28 -27.50 -7.52 -12.11
CA LEU A 28 -27.74 -7.13 -13.49
C LEU A 28 -27.90 -8.31 -14.44
N GLY A 29 -27.65 -9.54 -13.97
CA GLY A 29 -27.71 -10.75 -14.81
C GLY A 29 -26.70 -10.71 -15.95
N VAL A 30 -25.52 -10.10 -15.72
CA VAL A 30 -24.41 -10.07 -16.69
C VAL A 30 -23.66 -11.41 -16.70
N ASP A 31 -23.10 -11.74 -17.85
CA ASP A 31 -22.34 -12.97 -18.04
C ASP A 31 -20.94 -12.86 -17.46
N GLU A 32 -20.30 -11.70 -17.67
CA GLU A 32 -18.94 -11.40 -17.22
C GLU A 32 -18.83 -9.97 -16.66
N VAL A 33 -17.79 -9.76 -15.84
CA VAL A 33 -17.34 -8.41 -15.40
C VAL A 33 -15.92 -8.19 -15.87
N TRP A 34 -15.71 -7.10 -16.58
CA TRP A 34 -14.42 -6.69 -17.08
C TRP A 34 -13.85 -5.55 -16.23
N PHE A 35 -12.72 -5.78 -15.56
CA PHE A 35 -11.94 -4.74 -14.92
C PHE A 35 -11.13 -4.00 -15.98
N MET A 36 -11.34 -2.71 -16.11
CA MET A 36 -10.71 -1.87 -17.12
C MET A 36 -9.82 -0.82 -16.45
N PRO A 37 -8.50 -1.08 -16.33
CA PRO A 37 -7.56 -0.11 -15.78
C PRO A 37 -7.35 1.06 -16.73
N THR A 38 -7.43 2.29 -16.22
CA THR A 38 -7.15 3.51 -16.99
C THR A 38 -5.65 3.72 -17.16
N ALA A 39 -5.22 4.20 -18.35
CA ALA A 39 -3.82 4.54 -18.62
C ALA A 39 -3.39 5.83 -17.88
N SER A 40 -4.23 6.84 -17.92
CA SER A 40 -4.07 8.09 -17.18
C SER A 40 -5.44 8.63 -16.79
N THR A 41 -5.55 9.13 -15.55
CA THR A 41 -6.79 9.76 -15.10
C THR A 41 -6.71 11.27 -15.34
N PRO A 42 -7.59 11.85 -16.18
CA PRO A 42 -7.58 13.29 -16.44
C PRO A 42 -7.80 14.17 -15.20
N LEU A 43 -8.29 13.58 -14.10
CA LEU A 43 -8.76 14.25 -12.89
C LEU A 43 -7.88 13.99 -11.66
N LYS A 44 -6.72 13.30 -11.77
CA LYS A 44 -5.86 13.00 -10.61
C LYS A 44 -4.46 13.60 -10.80
N ASP A 45 -4.00 14.35 -9.81
CA ASP A 45 -2.71 15.07 -9.79
C ASP A 45 -1.53 14.21 -9.30
N HIS A 46 -1.65 12.88 -9.27
CA HIS A 46 -0.55 12.02 -8.86
C HIS A 46 -0.18 11.04 -9.98
N GLU A 47 1.10 10.71 -10.07
CA GLU A 47 1.62 9.69 -10.95
C GLU A 47 1.12 8.30 -10.50
N LEU A 48 0.52 7.56 -11.42
CA LEU A 48 0.03 6.22 -11.14
C LEU A 48 1.21 5.23 -11.09
N THR A 49 1.05 4.20 -10.27
CA THR A 49 1.92 3.02 -10.33
C THR A 49 1.94 2.45 -11.75
N LEU A 50 3.08 1.92 -12.17
CA LEU A 50 3.27 1.37 -13.51
C LEU A 50 2.12 0.45 -13.92
N ASN A 51 1.68 0.56 -15.17
CA ASN A 51 0.56 -0.23 -15.71
C ASN A 51 0.78 -1.74 -15.48
N GLN A 52 2.01 -2.21 -15.63
CA GLN A 52 2.37 -3.61 -15.41
C GLN A 52 2.09 -4.06 -13.98
N GLU A 53 2.40 -3.24 -12.98
CA GLU A 53 2.16 -3.56 -11.56
C GLU A 53 0.66 -3.58 -11.25
N ARG A 54 -0.09 -2.60 -11.77
CA ARG A 54 -1.55 -2.52 -11.59
C ARG A 54 -2.26 -3.70 -12.25
N LEU A 55 -1.85 -4.07 -13.48
CA LEU A 55 -2.35 -5.27 -14.17
C LEU A 55 -2.06 -6.55 -13.38
N ALA A 56 -0.84 -6.70 -12.87
CA ALA A 56 -0.50 -7.87 -12.07
C ALA A 56 -1.38 -8.01 -10.83
N MET A 57 -1.69 -6.91 -10.13
CA MET A 57 -2.61 -6.91 -8.99
C MET A 57 -4.05 -7.25 -9.40
N ILE A 58 -4.55 -6.73 -10.53
CA ILE A 58 -5.87 -7.08 -11.07
C ILE A 58 -5.94 -8.56 -11.43
N ASP A 59 -4.91 -9.10 -12.09
CA ASP A 59 -4.82 -10.50 -12.48
C ASP A 59 -4.93 -11.46 -11.29
N LEU A 60 -4.39 -11.11 -10.13
CA LEU A 60 -4.54 -11.90 -8.91
C LEU A 60 -6.00 -12.01 -8.49
N VAL A 61 -6.78 -10.95 -8.66
CA VAL A 61 -8.22 -10.94 -8.36
C VAL A 61 -9.02 -11.69 -9.42
N VAL A 62 -8.74 -11.44 -10.69
CA VAL A 62 -9.46 -12.06 -11.82
C VAL A 62 -9.34 -13.59 -11.81
N LYS A 63 -8.18 -14.13 -11.43
CA LYS A 63 -7.97 -15.58 -11.29
C LYS A 63 -8.87 -16.26 -10.25
N GLN A 64 -9.44 -15.49 -9.31
CA GLN A 64 -10.30 -16.02 -8.25
C GLN A 64 -11.74 -16.29 -8.73
N ASN A 65 -12.17 -15.66 -9.84
CA ASN A 65 -13.53 -15.82 -10.36
C ASN A 65 -13.51 -15.92 -11.90
N PRO A 66 -13.98 -17.05 -12.48
CA PRO A 66 -13.96 -17.29 -13.92
C PRO A 66 -14.80 -16.29 -14.73
N LYS A 67 -15.73 -15.57 -14.08
CA LYS A 67 -16.55 -14.51 -14.69
C LYS A 67 -15.85 -13.14 -14.70
N PHE A 68 -14.71 -13.01 -14.05
CA PHE A 68 -13.91 -11.78 -14.08
C PHE A 68 -12.89 -11.84 -15.21
N LYS A 69 -12.71 -10.71 -15.88
CA LYS A 69 -11.73 -10.54 -16.97
C LYS A 69 -11.02 -9.20 -16.81
N VAL A 70 -9.87 -9.07 -17.46
CA VAL A 70 -9.18 -7.80 -17.62
C VAL A 70 -9.45 -7.27 -19.02
N CYS A 71 -9.77 -5.98 -19.13
CA CYS A 71 -9.88 -5.29 -20.41
C CYS A 71 -8.79 -4.21 -20.48
N THR A 72 -7.84 -4.35 -21.37
CA THR A 72 -6.65 -3.49 -21.49
C THR A 72 -6.80 -2.37 -22.51
N VAL A 73 -7.96 -2.21 -23.13
CA VAL A 73 -8.18 -1.30 -24.26
C VAL A 73 -7.74 0.14 -23.99
N GLU A 74 -7.91 0.64 -22.76
CA GLU A 74 -7.45 1.98 -22.39
C GLU A 74 -5.94 2.07 -22.18
N LEU A 75 -5.27 0.98 -21.79
CA LEU A 75 -3.82 0.94 -21.60
C LEU A 75 -3.06 0.88 -22.93
N GLU A 76 -3.69 0.39 -23.98
CA GLU A 76 -3.10 0.28 -25.34
C GLU A 76 -3.19 1.60 -26.12
N ARG A 77 -4.02 2.53 -25.66
CA ARG A 77 -4.21 3.84 -26.26
C ARG A 77 -3.20 4.86 -25.71
N LEU A 78 -2.61 5.64 -26.60
CA LEU A 78 -1.74 6.75 -26.22
C LEU A 78 -2.57 7.98 -25.81
N GLY A 79 -2.27 8.57 -24.65
CA GLY A 79 -2.90 9.80 -24.19
C GLY A 79 -4.10 9.60 -23.27
N LYS A 80 -4.97 10.60 -23.20
CA LYS A 80 -6.18 10.57 -22.35
C LYS A 80 -7.22 9.64 -22.94
N SER A 81 -7.76 8.73 -22.15
CA SER A 81 -8.88 7.89 -22.52
C SER A 81 -10.20 8.51 -22.04
N TYR A 82 -11.13 8.70 -22.95
CA TYR A 82 -12.51 9.08 -22.65
C TYR A 82 -13.42 7.86 -22.78
N THR A 83 -14.37 7.73 -21.87
CA THR A 83 -15.35 6.63 -21.89
C THR A 83 -16.06 6.50 -23.23
N TYR A 84 -16.31 7.62 -23.91
CA TYR A 84 -16.92 7.64 -25.25
C TYR A 84 -16.09 6.88 -26.28
N ASP A 85 -14.82 7.19 -26.38
CA ASP A 85 -13.91 6.53 -27.33
C ASP A 85 -13.74 5.05 -27.01
N THR A 86 -13.71 4.73 -25.73
CA THR A 86 -13.59 3.37 -25.23
C THR A 86 -14.82 2.53 -25.56
N LEU A 87 -16.03 3.04 -25.30
CA LEU A 87 -17.27 2.36 -25.67
C LEU A 87 -17.40 2.18 -27.17
N LYS A 88 -17.02 3.19 -27.95
CA LYS A 88 -17.04 3.08 -29.42
C LYS A 88 -16.17 1.93 -29.91
N GLU A 89 -14.95 1.85 -29.44
CA GLU A 89 -14.02 0.77 -29.81
C GLU A 89 -14.52 -0.61 -29.35
N LEU A 90 -15.09 -0.71 -28.15
CA LEU A 90 -15.66 -1.96 -27.63
C LEU A 90 -16.87 -2.42 -28.46
N ILE A 91 -17.76 -1.53 -28.85
CA ILE A 91 -18.93 -1.84 -29.67
C ILE A 91 -18.50 -2.27 -31.08
N GLU A 92 -17.50 -1.62 -31.67
CA GLU A 92 -16.94 -2.00 -32.96
C GLU A 92 -16.25 -3.37 -32.91
N THR A 93 -15.55 -3.66 -31.81
CA THR A 93 -14.80 -4.94 -31.62
C THR A 93 -15.74 -6.10 -31.25
N TYR A 94 -16.77 -5.83 -30.48
CA TYR A 94 -17.70 -6.82 -29.94
C TYR A 94 -19.17 -6.43 -30.23
N PRO A 95 -19.61 -6.38 -31.48
CA PRO A 95 -20.94 -5.87 -31.88
C PRO A 95 -22.12 -6.69 -31.30
N GLU A 96 -21.87 -7.95 -30.91
CA GLU A 96 -22.88 -8.84 -30.32
C GLU A 96 -22.94 -8.73 -28.80
N HIS A 97 -22.16 -7.83 -28.17
CA HIS A 97 -22.15 -7.67 -26.72
C HIS A 97 -23.00 -6.48 -26.30
N GLU A 98 -23.65 -6.61 -25.14
CA GLU A 98 -24.40 -5.57 -24.47
C GLU A 98 -23.57 -5.12 -23.25
N PHE A 99 -23.22 -3.84 -23.18
CA PHE A 99 -22.35 -3.31 -22.17
C PHE A 99 -23.09 -2.57 -21.06
N TYR A 100 -22.70 -2.85 -19.81
CA TYR A 100 -23.16 -2.21 -18.59
C TYR A 100 -21.96 -1.46 -17.98
N TRP A 101 -22.00 -0.12 -17.99
CA TRP A 101 -20.91 0.69 -17.46
C TRP A 101 -21.18 1.04 -16.00
N ILE A 102 -20.33 0.51 -15.09
CA ILE A 102 -20.52 0.67 -13.65
C ILE A 102 -19.82 1.94 -13.18
N ILE A 103 -20.55 2.80 -12.46
CA ILE A 103 -20.04 4.05 -11.86
C ILE A 103 -20.39 4.13 -10.38
N GLY A 104 -19.63 4.93 -9.62
CA GLY A 104 -19.96 5.32 -8.25
C GLY A 104 -20.75 6.63 -8.21
N ASN A 105 -21.31 6.96 -7.04
CA ASN A 105 -22.08 8.19 -6.84
C ASN A 105 -21.24 9.47 -7.10
N ASP A 106 -19.94 9.46 -6.78
CA ASP A 106 -18.98 10.53 -7.08
C ASP A 106 -18.84 10.81 -8.59
N GLN A 107 -18.94 9.77 -9.41
CA GLN A 107 -18.92 9.86 -10.86
C GLN A 107 -20.29 10.30 -11.42
N LEU A 108 -21.38 9.83 -10.81
CA LEU A 108 -22.74 10.24 -11.19
C LEU A 108 -22.94 11.75 -11.05
N VAL A 109 -22.47 12.35 -9.93
CA VAL A 109 -22.52 13.81 -9.69
C VAL A 109 -21.82 14.62 -10.78
N GLN A 110 -20.82 14.04 -11.43
CA GLN A 110 -20.03 14.70 -12.47
C GLN A 110 -20.34 14.21 -13.87
N PHE A 111 -21.34 13.35 -14.05
CA PHE A 111 -21.63 12.68 -15.32
C PHE A 111 -22.00 13.66 -16.45
N ASP A 112 -22.65 14.77 -16.12
CA ASP A 112 -22.99 15.84 -17.07
C ASP A 112 -21.75 16.52 -17.70
N LYS A 113 -20.57 16.40 -17.06
CA LYS A 113 -19.29 16.92 -17.56
C LYS A 113 -18.51 15.91 -18.40
N TRP A 114 -19.01 14.67 -18.51
CA TRP A 114 -18.34 13.66 -19.29
C TRP A 114 -18.42 13.98 -20.78
N TYR A 115 -17.36 13.66 -21.49
CA TYR A 115 -17.28 13.88 -22.93
C TYR A 115 -18.38 13.08 -23.64
N HIS A 116 -19.25 13.76 -24.39
CA HIS A 116 -20.42 13.19 -25.06
C HIS A 116 -21.41 12.46 -24.13
N ALA A 117 -21.72 12.99 -22.93
CA ALA A 117 -22.59 12.35 -21.95
C ALA A 117 -23.96 11.93 -22.52
N ASP A 118 -24.59 12.77 -23.38
CA ASP A 118 -25.90 12.49 -24.03
C ASP A 118 -25.82 11.31 -25.02
N GLU A 119 -24.66 11.03 -25.58
CA GLU A 119 -24.41 9.89 -26.47
C GLU A 119 -24.07 8.62 -25.70
N LEU A 120 -23.30 8.75 -24.62
CA LEU A 120 -22.89 7.63 -23.78
C LEU A 120 -24.07 6.78 -23.30
N VAL A 121 -25.12 7.40 -22.80
CA VAL A 121 -26.34 6.72 -22.30
C VAL A 121 -27.10 5.96 -23.37
N LYS A 122 -26.80 6.22 -24.67
CA LYS A 122 -27.37 5.49 -25.80
C LYS A 122 -26.47 4.35 -26.26
N MET A 123 -25.19 4.37 -25.87
CA MET A 123 -24.18 3.38 -26.27
C MET A 123 -24.11 2.20 -25.32
N ALA A 124 -24.35 2.42 -24.02
CA ALA A 124 -24.30 1.39 -22.98
C ALA A 124 -25.31 1.68 -21.87
N HIS A 125 -25.63 0.66 -21.07
CA HIS A 125 -26.41 0.80 -19.85
C HIS A 125 -25.53 1.32 -18.74
N PHE A 126 -25.74 2.54 -18.27
CA PHE A 126 -25.03 3.07 -17.12
C PHE A 126 -25.72 2.65 -15.83
N VAL A 127 -24.91 2.15 -14.88
CA VAL A 127 -25.40 1.69 -13.58
C VAL A 127 -24.57 2.35 -12.49
N CYS A 128 -25.23 3.10 -11.61
CA CYS A 128 -24.63 3.68 -10.42
C CYS A 128 -24.85 2.76 -9.23
N PHE A 129 -23.77 2.32 -8.59
CA PHE A 129 -23.84 1.70 -7.28
C PHE A 129 -23.62 2.74 -6.19
N ASP A 130 -24.71 3.00 -5.45
CA ASP A 130 -24.69 3.92 -4.32
C ASP A 130 -24.25 3.21 -3.05
N ARG A 131 -23.28 3.81 -2.37
CA ARG A 131 -22.68 3.31 -1.12
C ARG A 131 -23.25 3.99 0.12
N ASP A 132 -23.77 5.22 -0.04
CA ASP A 132 -24.04 6.12 1.09
C ASP A 132 -25.54 6.31 1.33
N GLY A 133 -26.42 5.80 0.45
CA GLY A 133 -27.87 5.91 0.53
C GLY A 133 -28.43 7.28 0.12
N GLU A 134 -27.58 8.17 -0.39
CA GLU A 134 -27.94 9.47 -0.92
C GLU A 134 -27.66 9.52 -2.44
N LEU A 135 -28.61 9.03 -3.22
CA LEU A 135 -28.51 9.06 -4.68
C LEU A 135 -28.51 10.49 -5.19
N ALA A 136 -27.50 10.85 -5.96
CA ALA A 136 -27.48 12.12 -6.67
C ALA A 136 -28.59 12.15 -7.73
N GLU A 137 -29.25 13.30 -7.86
CA GLU A 137 -30.19 13.51 -8.94
C GLU A 137 -29.43 13.62 -10.28
N THR A 138 -29.95 12.98 -11.30
CA THR A 138 -29.45 13.05 -12.67
C THR A 138 -30.57 13.16 -13.67
N LYS A 139 -30.34 13.90 -14.78
CA LYS A 139 -31.26 13.99 -15.91
C LYS A 139 -31.15 12.81 -16.88
N TYR A 140 -30.17 11.96 -16.69
CA TYR A 140 -29.88 10.84 -17.58
C TYR A 140 -30.58 9.56 -17.11
N ASP A 141 -30.88 8.67 -18.06
CA ASP A 141 -31.41 7.34 -17.76
C ASP A 141 -30.27 6.42 -17.25
N ILE A 142 -29.97 6.59 -15.97
CA ILE A 142 -28.93 5.83 -15.27
C ILE A 142 -29.61 5.01 -14.17
N MET A 143 -29.46 3.69 -14.22
CA MET A 143 -29.97 2.79 -13.19
C MET A 143 -29.19 3.00 -11.90
N CYS A 144 -29.87 3.34 -10.82
CA CYS A 144 -29.26 3.51 -9.51
C CYS A 144 -29.66 2.35 -8.58
N MET A 145 -28.68 1.72 -7.97
CA MET A 145 -28.87 0.56 -7.09
C MET A 145 -28.08 0.71 -5.80
N ALA A 146 -28.71 0.38 -4.67
CA ALA A 146 -27.99 0.34 -3.40
C ALA A 146 -26.97 -0.81 -3.37
N MET A 147 -25.81 -0.54 -2.79
CA MET A 147 -24.75 -1.53 -2.57
C MET A 147 -24.21 -1.39 -1.13
N PRO A 148 -23.95 -2.48 -0.41
CA PRO A 148 -23.29 -2.40 0.88
C PRO A 148 -21.96 -1.63 0.78
N ALA A 149 -21.79 -0.60 1.60
CA ALA A 149 -20.59 0.22 1.60
C ALA A 149 -19.37 -0.59 2.03
N VAL A 150 -18.30 -0.51 1.24
CA VAL A 150 -16.96 -0.93 1.65
C VAL A 150 -16.15 0.34 1.87
N PRO A 151 -15.87 0.72 3.15
CA PRO A 151 -15.31 2.02 3.49
C PRO A 151 -13.80 2.08 3.22
N VAL A 152 -13.39 2.00 1.96
CA VAL A 152 -11.99 1.97 1.53
C VAL A 152 -11.80 2.72 0.21
N SER A 153 -10.65 3.36 0.08
CA SER A 153 -10.17 3.94 -1.18
C SER A 153 -8.71 3.56 -1.44
N SER A 154 -8.32 3.51 -2.71
CA SER A 154 -6.92 3.28 -3.08
C SER A 154 -5.97 4.33 -2.49
N SER A 155 -6.42 5.56 -2.29
CA SER A 155 -5.62 6.63 -1.68
C SER A 155 -5.32 6.36 -0.20
N GLU A 156 -6.29 5.82 0.56
CA GLU A 156 -6.08 5.40 1.95
C GLU A 156 -5.08 4.23 2.02
N ILE A 157 -5.22 3.27 1.10
CA ILE A 157 -4.32 2.12 1.05
C ILE A 157 -2.88 2.57 0.74
N ARG A 158 -2.67 3.49 -0.22
CA ARG A 158 -1.33 3.97 -0.58
C ARG A 158 -0.59 4.69 0.55
N VAL A 159 -1.29 5.14 1.57
CA VAL A 159 -0.66 5.68 2.79
C VAL A 159 -0.67 4.71 3.98
N GLY A 160 -0.90 3.44 3.71
CA GLY A 160 -0.85 2.37 4.70
C GLY A 160 -2.05 2.32 5.65
N ASN A 161 -3.18 2.87 5.25
CA ASN A 161 -4.45 2.74 5.97
C ASN A 161 -5.32 1.67 5.32
N LYS A 162 -6.16 1.01 6.13
CA LYS A 162 -7.17 0.05 5.65
C LYS A 162 -6.60 -1.09 4.78
N LEU A 163 -5.39 -1.55 5.07
CA LEU A 163 -4.75 -2.65 4.33
C LEU A 163 -5.53 -3.97 4.45
N ASN A 164 -6.33 -4.11 5.50
CA ASN A 164 -7.25 -5.25 5.71
C ASN A 164 -8.38 -5.35 4.66
N TYR A 165 -8.56 -4.33 3.80
CA TYR A 165 -9.47 -4.37 2.64
C TYR A 165 -8.77 -4.74 1.33
N LEU A 166 -7.54 -5.22 1.41
CA LEU A 166 -6.85 -5.82 0.26
C LEU A 166 -7.02 -7.33 0.28
N PRO A 167 -7.26 -7.98 -0.88
CA PRO A 167 -7.05 -9.41 -1.00
C PRO A 167 -5.63 -9.79 -0.57
N GLU A 168 -5.49 -10.92 0.10
CA GLU A 168 -4.21 -11.35 0.68
C GLU A 168 -3.10 -11.45 -0.38
N GLU A 169 -3.42 -11.96 -1.56
CA GLU A 169 -2.48 -12.10 -2.67
C GLU A 169 -2.02 -10.73 -3.21
N VAL A 170 -2.91 -9.72 -3.22
CA VAL A 170 -2.57 -8.35 -3.62
C VAL A 170 -1.66 -7.73 -2.56
N LEU A 171 -1.95 -7.91 -1.27
CA LEU A 171 -1.10 -7.42 -0.19
C LEU A 171 0.30 -8.06 -0.25
N ARG A 172 0.38 -9.38 -0.45
CA ARG A 172 1.66 -10.09 -0.65
C ARG A 172 2.44 -9.56 -1.85
N TYR A 173 1.74 -9.27 -2.96
CA TYR A 173 2.34 -8.70 -4.15
C TYR A 173 2.94 -7.31 -3.88
N ILE A 174 2.20 -6.45 -3.19
CA ILE A 174 2.63 -5.12 -2.76
C ILE A 174 3.94 -5.21 -1.98
N TYR A 175 4.01 -6.08 -0.96
CA TYR A 175 5.21 -6.23 -0.16
C TYR A 175 6.38 -6.84 -0.94
N ARG A 176 6.13 -7.88 -1.74
CA ARG A 176 7.18 -8.50 -2.57
C ARG A 176 7.84 -7.51 -3.52
N ASN A 177 7.05 -6.61 -4.11
CA ASN A 177 7.53 -5.64 -5.09
C ASN A 177 7.81 -4.25 -4.49
N ARG A 178 7.69 -4.11 -3.18
CA ARG A 178 7.93 -2.85 -2.43
C ARG A 178 7.07 -1.68 -2.92
N LEU A 179 5.84 -1.97 -3.38
CA LEU A 179 4.90 -0.95 -3.82
C LEU A 179 4.31 -0.22 -2.60
N TYR A 180 4.19 1.08 -2.66
CA TYR A 180 3.61 1.98 -1.65
C TYR A 180 4.27 1.95 -0.25
N VAL A 181 5.22 1.03 0.02
CA VAL A 181 5.80 0.88 1.38
C VAL A 181 6.56 2.11 1.86
N LYS A 182 7.10 2.90 0.92
CA LYS A 182 7.74 4.18 1.21
C LYS A 182 6.72 5.21 1.64
N GLU A 183 5.59 5.26 0.95
CA GLU A 183 4.46 6.15 1.24
C GLU A 183 3.82 5.77 2.59
N PHE A 184 3.77 4.48 2.94
CA PHE A 184 3.30 4.02 4.27
C PHE A 184 4.12 4.66 5.39
N VAL A 185 5.43 4.67 5.23
CA VAL A 185 6.35 5.21 6.24
C VAL A 185 6.39 6.73 6.19
N ALA A 186 6.41 7.33 5.00
CA ALA A 186 6.38 8.78 4.83
C ALA A 186 5.15 9.43 5.47
N ALA A 187 3.99 8.77 5.40
CA ALA A 187 2.75 9.25 6.02
C ALA A 187 2.78 9.27 7.56
N ARG A 188 3.72 8.61 8.20
CA ARG A 188 3.85 8.47 9.66
C ARG A 188 5.02 9.25 10.27
N LEU A 189 5.95 9.71 9.45
CA LEU A 189 7.20 10.33 9.89
C LEU A 189 7.32 11.77 9.38
N THR A 190 8.17 12.57 10.03
CA THR A 190 8.63 13.84 9.45
C THR A 190 9.58 13.54 8.29
N GLU A 191 9.69 14.45 7.33
CA GLU A 191 10.58 14.33 6.16
C GLU A 191 12.00 13.89 6.56
N LYS A 192 12.62 14.61 7.51
CA LYS A 192 13.95 14.26 8.02
C LYS A 192 14.05 12.85 8.58
N ARG A 193 13.02 12.38 9.30
CA ARG A 193 13.01 11.02 9.88
C ARG A 193 12.75 9.96 8.81
N TYR A 194 11.94 10.30 7.83
CA TYR A 194 11.72 9.42 6.68
C TYR A 194 13.01 9.21 5.86
N GLU A 195 13.76 10.29 5.60
CA GLU A 195 15.08 10.21 4.95
C GLU A 195 16.05 9.34 5.76
N HIS A 196 16.08 9.49 7.08
CA HIS A 196 16.84 8.63 7.97
C HIS A 196 16.41 7.16 7.84
N SER A 197 15.11 6.86 7.87
CA SER A 197 14.61 5.49 7.71
C SER A 197 14.99 4.88 6.36
N LEU A 198 14.98 5.66 5.28
CA LEU A 198 15.48 5.21 3.97
C LEU A 198 16.99 4.93 3.98
N SER A 199 17.77 5.77 4.64
CA SER A 199 19.22 5.56 4.79
C SER A 199 19.53 4.32 5.61
N VAL A 200 18.83 4.13 6.72
CA VAL A 200 18.96 2.92 7.57
C VAL A 200 18.56 1.67 6.80
N ALA A 201 17.48 1.72 6.00
CA ALA A 201 17.06 0.58 5.16
C ALA A 201 18.15 0.16 4.17
N ARG A 202 18.78 1.12 3.47
CA ARG A 202 19.89 0.85 2.55
C ARG A 202 21.08 0.24 3.26
N LEU A 203 21.44 0.76 4.44
CA LEU A 203 22.56 0.26 5.22
C LEU A 203 22.30 -1.16 5.74
N CYS A 204 21.06 -1.47 6.14
CA CYS A 204 20.65 -2.83 6.50
C CYS A 204 20.77 -3.79 5.29
N GLU A 205 20.37 -3.38 4.09
CA GLU A 205 20.54 -4.18 2.87
C GLU A 205 22.02 -4.44 2.58
N GLU A 206 22.90 -3.44 2.73
CA GLU A 206 24.34 -3.61 2.56
C GLU A 206 24.93 -4.60 3.61
N PHE A 207 24.51 -4.50 4.86
CA PHE A 207 24.92 -5.45 5.88
C PHE A 207 24.44 -6.86 5.57
N ALA A 208 23.17 -7.02 5.16
CA ALA A 208 22.62 -8.32 4.81
C ALA A 208 23.35 -8.94 3.62
N LEU A 209 23.55 -8.19 2.54
CA LEU A 209 24.26 -8.64 1.34
C LEU A 209 25.66 -9.18 1.68
N ASN A 210 26.43 -8.44 2.47
CA ASN A 210 27.82 -8.78 2.77
C ASN A 210 27.96 -9.89 3.81
N ASN A 211 26.93 -10.15 4.63
CA ASN A 211 26.91 -11.22 5.62
C ASN A 211 26.08 -12.44 5.17
N GLY A 212 25.53 -12.48 3.94
CA GLY A 212 24.80 -13.62 3.38
C GLY A 212 23.37 -13.79 3.90
N TYR A 213 22.70 -12.69 4.24
CA TYR A 213 21.31 -12.66 4.71
C TYR A 213 20.34 -12.09 3.66
N ASP A 214 19.05 -12.27 3.89
CA ASP A 214 18.01 -11.78 3.00
C ASP A 214 17.89 -10.24 3.03
N MET A 215 18.22 -9.60 1.91
CA MET A 215 18.15 -8.15 1.74
C MET A 215 16.72 -7.62 1.80
N HIS A 216 15.72 -8.43 1.44
CA HIS A 216 14.34 -8.00 1.47
C HIS A 216 13.85 -7.81 2.92
N ILE A 217 14.16 -8.77 3.80
CA ILE A 217 13.89 -8.65 5.24
C ILE A 217 14.68 -7.46 5.81
N ALA A 218 15.97 -7.35 5.46
CA ALA A 218 16.82 -6.25 5.90
C ALA A 218 16.30 -4.86 5.51
N TYR A 219 15.75 -4.72 4.30
CA TYR A 219 15.10 -3.48 3.87
C TYR A 219 13.92 -3.10 4.77
N TYR A 220 13.04 -4.06 5.08
CA TYR A 220 11.84 -3.79 5.89
C TYR A 220 12.18 -3.43 7.33
N ILE A 221 13.13 -4.12 7.96
CA ILE A 221 13.53 -3.78 9.33
C ILE A 221 14.08 -2.35 9.40
N GLY A 222 14.91 -1.96 8.42
CA GLY A 222 15.45 -0.61 8.37
C GLY A 222 14.42 0.45 8.07
N LEU A 223 13.51 0.20 7.12
CA LEU A 223 12.46 1.17 6.74
C LEU A 223 11.45 1.41 7.86
N PHE A 224 11.05 0.37 8.58
CA PHE A 224 9.99 0.41 9.59
C PHE A 224 10.47 0.59 11.02
N HIS A 225 11.80 0.59 11.31
CA HIS A 225 12.29 0.62 12.69
C HIS A 225 11.72 1.76 13.54
N ASP A 226 11.56 2.93 12.97
CA ASP A 226 11.08 4.14 13.66
C ASP A 226 9.61 4.48 13.35
N ILE A 227 8.82 3.54 12.80
CA ILE A 227 7.45 3.79 12.34
C ILE A 227 6.51 4.40 13.40
N ALA A 228 6.75 4.12 14.68
CA ALA A 228 5.99 4.66 15.81
C ALA A 228 6.65 5.87 16.49
N LYS A 229 7.75 6.42 15.95
CA LYS A 229 8.58 7.45 16.60
C LYS A 229 7.82 8.74 16.93
N TYR A 230 6.86 9.11 16.10
CA TYR A 230 6.05 10.32 16.25
C TYR A 230 4.59 10.03 16.63
N MET A 231 4.32 8.80 17.09
CA MET A 231 2.99 8.46 17.61
C MET A 231 2.65 9.33 18.82
N PRO A 232 1.43 9.87 18.93
CA PRO A 232 0.98 10.61 20.10
C PRO A 232 1.17 9.80 21.39
N LYS A 233 1.56 10.47 22.47
CA LYS A 233 1.93 9.81 23.74
C LYS A 233 0.79 8.97 24.34
N ASP A 234 -0.42 9.44 24.24
CA ASP A 234 -1.62 8.75 24.71
C ASP A 234 -1.96 7.50 23.88
N GLU A 235 -1.72 7.54 22.58
CA GLU A 235 -1.83 6.39 21.70
C GLU A 235 -0.71 5.39 21.97
N MET A 236 0.53 5.88 22.10
CA MET A 236 1.70 5.06 22.44
C MET A 236 1.49 4.30 23.75
N LEU A 237 0.90 4.96 24.76
CA LEU A 237 0.59 4.35 26.06
C LEU A 237 -0.41 3.19 25.90
N LYS A 238 -1.50 3.40 25.15
CA LYS A 238 -2.50 2.35 24.89
C LYS A 238 -1.88 1.13 24.20
N TRP A 239 -0.99 1.38 23.26
CA TRP A 239 -0.24 0.28 22.61
C TRP A 239 0.64 -0.46 23.61
N MET A 240 1.42 0.26 24.44
CA MET A 240 2.28 -0.36 25.45
C MET A 240 1.48 -1.23 26.43
N GLU A 241 0.37 -0.72 26.96
CA GLU A 241 -0.54 -1.46 27.87
C GLU A 241 -1.10 -2.74 27.23
N SER A 242 -1.33 -2.72 25.90
CA SER A 242 -1.91 -3.84 25.18
C SER A 242 -0.89 -4.89 24.77
N VAL A 243 0.30 -4.48 24.27
CA VAL A 243 1.21 -5.41 23.59
C VAL A 243 2.49 -5.74 24.36
N CYS A 244 2.90 -4.90 25.32
CA CYS A 244 4.10 -5.14 26.13
C CYS A 244 4.07 -4.43 27.50
N PRO A 245 3.06 -4.73 28.33
CA PRO A 245 2.91 -4.10 29.66
C PRO A 245 4.14 -4.32 30.58
N GLU A 246 4.87 -5.40 30.38
CA GLU A 246 6.10 -5.71 31.11
C GLU A 246 7.25 -4.72 30.87
N ASN A 247 7.16 -3.94 29.77
CA ASN A 247 8.19 -2.96 29.40
C ASN A 247 7.81 -1.50 29.76
N MET A 248 6.75 -1.31 30.51
CA MET A 248 6.28 0.02 30.95
C MET A 248 7.29 0.76 31.84
N GLU A 249 8.21 0.04 32.47
CA GLU A 249 9.27 0.62 33.31
C GLU A 249 10.36 1.34 32.51
N TYR A 250 10.48 1.05 31.19
CA TYR A 250 11.45 1.73 30.34
C TYR A 250 11.05 3.19 30.07
N PRO A 251 12.01 4.09 29.86
CA PRO A 251 11.74 5.47 29.48
C PRO A 251 10.90 5.55 28.19
N VAL A 252 9.94 6.49 28.12
CA VAL A 252 9.05 6.69 26.95
C VAL A 252 9.83 6.80 25.61
N ALA A 253 11.04 7.34 25.65
CA ALA A 253 11.90 7.46 24.46
C ALA A 253 12.25 6.10 23.82
N VAL A 254 12.14 4.98 24.57
CA VAL A 254 12.42 3.62 24.08
C VAL A 254 11.18 2.92 23.52
N TRP A 255 10.00 3.31 23.94
CA TRP A 255 8.74 2.63 23.66
C TRP A 255 8.42 2.48 22.16
N HIS A 256 8.91 3.42 21.34
CA HIS A 256 8.67 3.34 19.89
C HIS A 256 9.25 2.08 19.23
N GLY A 257 10.24 1.42 19.82
CA GLY A 257 10.75 0.15 19.33
C GLY A 257 9.75 -0.99 19.55
N PHE A 258 9.21 -1.10 20.77
CA PHE A 258 8.23 -2.10 21.14
C PHE A 258 6.92 -1.90 20.36
N VAL A 259 6.38 -0.68 20.40
CA VAL A 259 5.14 -0.33 19.68
C VAL A 259 5.33 -0.38 18.18
N GLY A 260 6.50 0.03 17.66
CA GLY A 260 6.82 -0.05 16.24
C GLY A 260 6.76 -1.46 15.68
N ALA A 261 7.25 -2.45 16.44
CA ALA A 261 7.13 -3.85 16.08
C ALA A 261 5.66 -4.31 16.00
N ALA A 262 4.85 -3.94 16.99
CA ALA A 262 3.42 -4.27 17.02
C ALA A 262 2.65 -3.56 15.88
N VAL A 263 2.89 -2.28 15.65
CA VAL A 263 2.29 -1.50 14.55
C VAL A 263 2.64 -2.12 13.20
N THR A 264 3.89 -2.54 13.02
CA THR A 264 4.32 -3.20 11.77
C THR A 264 3.53 -4.49 11.53
N LYS A 265 3.26 -5.27 12.57
CA LYS A 265 2.47 -6.49 12.48
C LYS A 265 0.96 -6.22 12.32
N GLU A 266 0.37 -5.41 13.19
CA GLU A 266 -1.08 -5.31 13.32
C GLU A 266 -1.69 -4.31 12.32
N ILE A 267 -1.00 -3.21 12.02
CA ILE A 267 -1.50 -2.16 11.12
C ILE A 267 -1.03 -2.40 9.69
N PHE A 268 0.27 -2.72 9.52
CA PHE A 268 0.83 -2.98 8.19
C PHE A 268 0.73 -4.44 7.77
N LEU A 269 0.22 -5.33 8.63
CA LEU A 269 -0.01 -6.74 8.34
C LEU A 269 1.25 -7.49 7.87
N ILE A 270 2.43 -7.05 8.34
CA ILE A 270 3.71 -7.71 8.09
C ILE A 270 3.92 -8.74 9.21
N ASP A 271 3.31 -9.91 9.06
CA ASP A 271 3.42 -11.00 10.04
C ASP A 271 4.70 -11.83 9.78
N ASN A 272 5.84 -11.25 10.15
CA ASN A 272 7.15 -11.90 10.06
C ASN A 272 7.87 -11.76 11.41
N PRO A 273 8.14 -12.88 12.11
CA PRO A 273 8.75 -12.86 13.45
C PRO A 273 10.17 -12.29 13.47
N ILE A 274 10.91 -12.39 12.37
CA ILE A 274 12.26 -11.82 12.25
C ILE A 274 12.15 -10.29 12.20
N ILE A 275 11.25 -9.75 11.40
CA ILE A 275 11.01 -8.30 11.27
C ILE A 275 10.52 -7.75 12.62
N TYR A 276 9.56 -8.43 13.24
CA TYR A 276 9.05 -8.06 14.56
C TYR A 276 10.18 -8.00 15.60
N ASN A 277 10.97 -9.08 15.74
CA ASN A 277 12.07 -9.15 16.69
C ASN A 277 13.12 -8.06 16.45
N ALA A 278 13.47 -7.81 15.20
CA ALA A 278 14.47 -6.80 14.85
C ALA A 278 14.01 -5.39 15.25
N ILE A 279 12.78 -5.01 14.90
CA ILE A 279 12.22 -3.70 15.25
C ILE A 279 12.04 -3.57 16.76
N TYR A 280 11.57 -4.62 17.45
CA TYR A 280 11.36 -4.61 18.89
C TYR A 280 12.66 -4.29 19.66
N HIS A 281 13.78 -4.86 19.24
CA HIS A 281 15.05 -4.74 19.94
C HIS A 281 15.99 -3.62 19.43
N HIS A 282 15.62 -2.87 18.37
CA HIS A 282 16.51 -1.93 17.69
C HIS A 282 16.98 -0.76 18.56
N VAL A 283 16.17 -0.33 19.54
CA VAL A 283 16.53 0.80 20.41
C VAL A 283 17.59 0.40 21.44
N LEU A 284 17.35 -0.72 22.10
CA LEU A 284 18.16 -1.20 23.24
C LEU A 284 19.34 -2.09 22.82
N GLY A 285 19.28 -2.70 21.64
CA GLY A 285 20.31 -3.65 21.18
C GLY A 285 20.39 -4.90 22.07
N THR A 286 19.26 -5.43 22.53
CA THR A 286 19.19 -6.56 23.47
C THR A 286 19.07 -7.92 22.80
N SER A 287 18.94 -7.96 21.47
CA SER A 287 18.88 -9.20 20.69
C SER A 287 20.19 -9.48 19.94
N ARG A 288 20.59 -10.74 19.90
CA ARG A 288 21.71 -11.25 19.11
C ARG A 288 21.26 -11.86 17.77
N ASP A 289 19.99 -11.72 17.42
CA ASP A 289 19.53 -12.08 16.09
C ASP A 289 20.24 -11.20 15.03
N PRO A 290 20.74 -11.78 13.92
CA PRO A 290 21.50 -11.03 12.93
C PRO A 290 20.77 -9.79 12.39
N TYR A 291 19.47 -9.87 12.14
CA TYR A 291 18.68 -8.74 11.64
C TYR A 291 18.48 -7.66 12.71
N ALA A 292 18.29 -8.06 13.98
CA ALA A 292 18.23 -7.11 15.10
C ALA A 292 19.57 -6.39 15.29
N MET A 293 20.69 -7.10 15.16
CA MET A 293 22.04 -6.49 15.18
C MET A 293 22.22 -5.52 14.01
N MET A 294 21.77 -5.89 12.80
CA MET A 294 21.89 -5.04 11.62
C MET A 294 21.13 -3.71 11.79
N VAL A 295 19.86 -3.74 12.19
CA VAL A 295 19.08 -2.51 12.34
C VAL A 295 19.57 -1.65 13.49
N PHE A 296 20.01 -2.24 14.61
CA PHE A 296 20.63 -1.50 15.70
C PHE A 296 21.88 -0.77 15.24
N CYS A 297 22.79 -1.46 14.53
CA CYS A 297 24.01 -0.86 14.00
C CYS A 297 23.68 0.22 12.95
N ALA A 298 22.79 -0.07 11.99
CA ALA A 298 22.44 0.85 10.93
C ALA A 298 21.82 2.15 11.47
N ASP A 299 20.92 2.07 12.46
CA ASP A 299 20.35 3.25 13.11
C ASP A 299 21.44 4.10 13.79
N LYS A 300 22.40 3.48 14.50
CA LYS A 300 23.46 4.22 15.19
C LYS A 300 24.53 4.76 14.24
N LEU A 301 24.81 4.08 13.14
CA LEU A 301 25.89 4.39 12.21
C LEU A 301 25.41 5.19 10.98
N ASP A 302 24.14 5.57 10.91
CA ASP A 302 23.58 6.28 9.76
C ASP A 302 24.39 7.55 9.44
N PRO A 303 24.93 7.67 8.21
CA PRO A 303 25.71 8.84 7.78
C PRO A 303 25.00 10.19 7.94
N LEU A 304 23.66 10.19 7.91
CA LEU A 304 22.87 11.41 8.09
C LEU A 304 22.92 11.98 9.53
N ARG A 305 23.51 11.26 10.47
CA ARG A 305 23.73 11.74 11.84
C ARG A 305 24.87 12.74 11.96
N GLY A 306 25.70 12.91 10.91
CA GLY A 306 26.71 13.97 10.83
C GLY A 306 28.04 13.69 11.53
N TYR A 307 28.31 12.42 11.90
CA TYR A 307 29.63 11.97 12.38
C TYR A 307 30.18 10.86 11.49
N ASP A 308 31.49 10.70 11.47
CA ASP A 308 32.14 9.66 10.68
C ASP A 308 31.97 8.28 11.36
N SER A 309 31.25 7.41 10.70
CA SER A 309 30.98 6.03 11.10
C SER A 309 31.57 5.00 10.12
N SER A 310 32.37 5.42 9.15
CA SER A 310 32.81 4.60 8.01
C SER A 310 33.53 3.33 8.44
N GLU A 311 34.44 3.41 9.43
CA GLU A 311 35.20 2.24 9.92
C GLU A 311 34.28 1.18 10.55
N LEU A 312 33.29 1.60 11.34
CA LEU A 312 32.33 0.69 11.97
C LEU A 312 31.39 0.09 10.94
N ILE A 313 30.94 0.87 9.95
CA ILE A 313 30.15 0.38 8.83
C ILE A 313 30.91 -0.73 8.09
N GLU A 314 32.17 -0.51 7.74
CA GLU A 314 32.99 -1.53 7.08
C GLU A 314 33.23 -2.76 7.96
N THR A 315 33.28 -2.60 9.28
CA THR A 315 33.37 -3.74 10.21
C THR A 315 32.06 -4.52 10.21
N CYS A 316 30.88 -3.86 10.26
CA CYS A 316 29.57 -4.51 10.19
C CYS A 316 29.37 -5.24 8.86
N LYS A 317 29.84 -4.70 7.73
CA LYS A 317 29.81 -5.37 6.42
C LYS A 317 30.64 -6.66 6.44
N LYS A 318 31.80 -6.66 7.06
CA LYS A 318 32.66 -7.85 7.13
C LYS A 318 32.17 -8.89 8.11
N ASN A 319 31.61 -8.47 9.22
CA ASN A 319 31.10 -9.34 10.28
C ASN A 319 30.15 -8.56 11.18
N ILE A 320 28.87 -8.83 11.06
CA ILE A 320 27.83 -8.10 11.78
C ILE A 320 27.90 -8.28 13.29
N GLU A 321 28.26 -9.45 13.78
CA GLU A 321 28.42 -9.73 15.23
C GLU A 321 29.53 -8.88 15.85
N LYS A 322 30.68 -8.87 15.19
CA LYS A 322 31.84 -8.06 15.64
C LYS A 322 31.49 -6.56 15.57
N GLY A 323 30.86 -6.13 14.50
CA GLY A 323 30.42 -4.75 14.35
C GLY A 323 29.45 -4.35 15.45
N PHE A 324 28.45 -5.18 15.73
CA PHE A 324 27.48 -4.97 16.79
C PHE A 324 28.15 -4.82 18.18
N ASP A 325 29.09 -5.69 18.53
CA ASP A 325 29.80 -5.60 19.82
C ASP A 325 30.53 -4.26 19.99
N LEU A 326 31.17 -3.77 18.91
CA LEU A 326 31.85 -2.48 18.92
C LEU A 326 30.88 -1.31 19.04
N VAL A 327 29.76 -1.35 18.28
CA VAL A 327 28.71 -0.31 18.32
C VAL A 327 28.05 -0.26 19.70
N VAL A 328 27.72 -1.40 20.29
CA VAL A 328 27.19 -1.49 21.68
C VAL A 328 28.16 -0.89 22.67
N GLN A 329 29.46 -1.22 22.58
CA GLN A 329 30.48 -0.65 23.47
C GLN A 329 30.52 0.87 23.32
N GLN A 330 30.60 1.40 22.10
CA GLN A 330 30.64 2.84 21.83
C GLN A 330 29.39 3.56 22.36
N ASN A 331 28.22 2.98 22.15
CA ASN A 331 26.95 3.53 22.63
C ASN A 331 26.89 3.58 24.17
N ARG A 332 27.38 2.55 24.86
CA ARG A 332 27.49 2.53 26.33
C ARG A 332 28.44 3.61 26.86
N GLU A 333 29.56 3.85 26.19
CA GLU A 333 30.50 4.89 26.54
C GLU A 333 29.92 6.28 26.37
N TYR A 334 29.17 6.50 25.26
CA TYR A 334 28.44 7.74 25.00
C TYR A 334 27.41 8.04 26.11
N LEU A 335 26.58 7.05 26.46
CA LEU A 335 25.55 7.19 27.51
C LEU A 335 26.12 7.44 28.92
N LYS A 336 27.39 7.10 29.18
CA LYS A 336 28.04 7.41 30.47
C LYS A 336 28.59 8.83 30.54
N ARG A 337 28.73 9.51 29.41
CA ARG A 337 29.28 10.89 29.30
C ARG A 337 28.21 11.98 29.30
N GLY A 338 26.97 11.64 29.08
CA GLY A 338 25.81 12.53 29.11
C GLY A 338 24.95 12.31 30.34
#